data_7651d5b23b9e99f3e08ace16c3fd584e
#
_entry.id   7651d5b23b9e99f3e08ace16c3fd584e
#
_cell.length_a   1.000
_cell.length_b   1.000
_cell.length_c   1.000
_cell.angle_alpha   90.00
_cell.angle_beta   90.00
_cell.angle_gamma   90.00
#
_symmetry.space_group_name_H-M   'P 1'
#
loop_
_entity.id
_entity.type
_entity.pdbx_description
1 polymer ?
#
loop_
_entity_poly.entity_id
_entity_poly.type
_entity_poly.pdbx_seq_one_letter_code
_entity_poly.pdbx_strand_id
1 'polypeptide(L)'
;GGMAAGNAFLALAGPVGWAIAGVALIASGLMFWKSASDKKRIENVFTLISERDVKSYKLAIVELNERVARIETETNMLREAISNAKTFGKDYMAMTEAQQYELGSYVNLMLSSTQLLVNPIMGLLPKFDECEFDKYMAWADRKAEKTMCNDYKPLIISLCNLLYKIGLDDKDKKLLFKTFRKNKKMLAAMNIKKKEFSTDIMDAVEEALSYNYELQSLNAKR
;
A
#
# COMPACT_ATOMS: atom_id res chain seq x y z
N GLY A 1 16.93 -6.06 19.01
CA GLY A 1 17.07 -6.42 17.60
C GLY A 1 15.77 -6.81 16.92
N GLY A 2 14.74 -7.27 17.67
CA GLY A 2 13.48 -7.77 17.09
C GLY A 2 12.54 -6.70 16.56
N MET A 3 12.48 -5.53 17.19
CA MET A 3 11.61 -4.42 16.69
C MET A 3 12.07 -3.83 15.35
N ALA A 4 13.37 -3.78 15.10
CA ALA A 4 13.90 -3.26 13.84
C ALA A 4 13.56 -4.17 12.65
N ALA A 5 13.54 -5.49 12.83
CA ALA A 5 13.18 -6.45 11.79
C ALA A 5 11.66 -6.44 11.52
N GLY A 6 10.83 -6.31 12.55
CA GLY A 6 9.38 -6.17 12.40
C GLY A 6 8.99 -4.88 11.67
N ASN A 7 9.60 -3.75 12.04
CA ASN A 7 9.39 -2.47 11.36
C ASN A 7 9.93 -2.47 9.93
N ALA A 8 11.04 -3.16 9.65
CA ALA A 8 11.52 -3.34 8.28
C ALA A 8 10.56 -4.19 7.44
N PHE A 9 9.93 -5.21 8.02
CA PHE A 9 8.93 -6.02 7.33
C PHE A 9 7.63 -5.24 7.10
N LEU A 10 7.20 -4.42 8.07
CA LEU A 10 6.05 -3.52 7.91
C LEU A 10 6.33 -2.38 6.92
N ALA A 11 7.56 -1.85 6.89
CA ALA A 11 8.00 -0.91 5.84
C ALA A 11 8.08 -1.57 4.46
N LEU A 12 8.34 -2.88 4.41
CA LEU A 12 8.25 -3.72 3.23
C LEU A 12 6.80 -4.12 2.90
N ALA A 13 5.82 -3.87 3.78
CA ALA A 13 4.40 -4.17 3.56
C ALA A 13 3.68 -3.20 2.61
N GLY A 14 4.38 -2.17 2.11
CA GLY A 14 3.96 -1.45 0.91
C GLY A 14 4.09 -2.33 -0.34
N PRO A 15 3.45 -1.95 -1.48
CA PRO A 15 3.48 -2.75 -2.71
C PRO A 15 4.90 -3.15 -3.15
N VAL A 16 5.90 -2.29 -2.90
CA VAL A 16 7.33 -2.57 -3.20
C VAL A 16 7.89 -3.69 -2.31
N GLY A 17 7.57 -3.67 -1.03
CA GLY A 17 8.11 -4.62 -0.07
C GLY A 17 7.61 -6.05 -0.30
N TRP A 18 6.37 -6.20 -0.73
CA TRP A 18 5.80 -7.51 -1.00
C TRP A 18 6.27 -8.12 -2.31
N ALA A 19 6.57 -7.34 -3.35
CA ALA A 19 7.20 -7.88 -4.55
C ALA A 19 8.56 -8.51 -4.24
N ILE A 20 9.36 -7.85 -3.38
CA ILE A 20 10.67 -8.38 -2.95
C ILE A 20 10.50 -9.56 -1.98
N ALA A 21 9.59 -9.43 -1.00
CA ALA A 21 9.30 -10.50 -0.05
C ALA A 21 8.61 -11.71 -0.72
N GLY A 22 7.75 -11.47 -1.71
CA GLY A 22 7.09 -12.51 -2.51
C GLY A 22 8.10 -13.39 -3.23
N VAL A 23 9.12 -12.82 -3.86
CA VAL A 23 10.22 -13.58 -4.48
C VAL A 23 10.98 -14.42 -3.45
N ALA A 24 11.27 -13.86 -2.28
CA ALA A 24 11.93 -14.59 -1.19
C ALA A 24 11.04 -15.68 -0.58
N LEU A 25 9.71 -15.45 -0.52
CA LEU A 25 8.70 -16.42 -0.08
C LEU A 25 8.58 -17.59 -1.08
N ILE A 26 8.58 -17.28 -2.39
CA ILE A 26 8.58 -18.31 -3.45
C ILE A 26 9.82 -19.19 -3.31
N ALA A 27 11.00 -18.60 -3.24
CA ALA A 27 12.25 -19.34 -3.15
C ALA A 27 12.32 -20.24 -1.91
N SER A 28 11.81 -19.78 -0.75
CA SER A 28 11.82 -20.56 0.49
C SER A 28 10.63 -21.53 0.62
N GLY A 29 9.46 -21.19 0.06
CA GLY A 29 8.24 -22.00 0.18
C GLY A 29 8.20 -23.17 -0.77
N LEU A 30 8.80 -23.05 -1.95
CA LEU A 30 8.81 -24.10 -2.98
C LEU A 30 9.64 -25.33 -2.58
N MET A 31 10.63 -25.16 -1.71
CA MET A 31 11.47 -26.26 -1.22
C MET A 31 10.72 -27.25 -0.30
N PHE A 32 9.52 -26.89 0.19
CA PHE A 32 8.75 -27.72 1.14
C PHE A 32 7.73 -28.66 0.46
N TRP A 33 7.48 -28.46 -0.85
CA TRP A 33 6.45 -29.22 -1.55
C TRP A 33 7.03 -30.44 -2.25
N LYS A 34 6.56 -31.62 -1.86
CA LYS A 34 6.91 -32.89 -2.51
C LYS A 34 6.11 -33.13 -3.78
N SER A 35 4.88 -32.62 -3.85
CA SER A 35 4.00 -32.73 -5.01
C SER A 35 4.32 -31.64 -6.04
N ALA A 36 4.65 -32.04 -7.26
CA ALA A 36 4.89 -31.13 -8.37
C ALA A 36 3.66 -30.28 -8.72
N SER A 37 2.45 -30.86 -8.59
CA SER A 37 1.19 -30.16 -8.81
C SER A 37 0.95 -29.05 -7.79
N ASP A 38 1.16 -29.32 -6.50
CA ASP A 38 0.97 -28.33 -5.44
C ASP A 38 2.01 -27.22 -5.54
N LYS A 39 3.26 -27.57 -5.88
CA LYS A 39 4.33 -26.62 -6.15
C LYS A 39 3.95 -25.66 -7.28
N LYS A 40 3.55 -26.20 -8.45
CA LYS A 40 3.12 -25.38 -9.59
C LYS A 40 1.95 -24.47 -9.26
N ARG A 41 1.02 -24.95 -8.43
CA ARG A 41 -0.15 -24.18 -8.02
C ARG A 41 0.24 -22.98 -7.16
N ILE A 42 1.13 -23.16 -6.21
CA ILE A 42 1.68 -22.05 -5.39
C ILE A 42 2.52 -21.09 -6.24
N GLU A 43 3.33 -21.59 -7.17
CA GLU A 43 4.06 -20.77 -8.13
C GLU A 43 3.12 -19.85 -8.93
N ASN A 44 2.00 -20.40 -9.41
CA ASN A 44 0.99 -19.63 -10.14
C ASN A 44 0.39 -18.51 -9.28
N VAL A 45 0.05 -18.77 -8.01
CA VAL A 45 -0.49 -17.75 -7.10
C VAL A 45 0.52 -16.61 -6.94
N PHE A 46 1.80 -16.92 -6.70
CA PHE A 46 2.81 -15.87 -6.56
C PHE A 46 3.11 -15.14 -7.87
N THR A 47 2.98 -15.82 -9.01
CA THR A 47 3.06 -15.18 -10.33
C THR A 47 1.95 -14.14 -10.49
N LEU A 48 0.72 -14.47 -10.15
CA LEU A 48 -0.42 -13.53 -10.18
C LEU A 48 -0.20 -12.32 -9.26
N ILE A 49 0.34 -12.54 -8.06
CA ILE A 49 0.72 -11.47 -7.14
C ILE A 49 1.76 -10.56 -7.79
N SER A 50 2.83 -11.13 -8.35
CA SER A 50 3.90 -10.38 -9.00
C SER A 50 3.40 -9.58 -10.21
N GLU A 51 2.56 -10.16 -11.05
CA GLU A 51 1.97 -9.48 -12.22
C GLU A 51 1.10 -8.29 -11.81
N ARG A 52 0.28 -8.47 -10.76
CA ARG A 52 -0.51 -7.37 -10.18
C ARG A 52 0.38 -6.24 -9.69
N ASP A 53 1.43 -6.56 -8.96
CA ASP A 53 2.33 -5.58 -8.36
C ASP A 53 3.15 -4.84 -9.44
N VAL A 54 3.61 -5.54 -10.48
CA VAL A 54 4.26 -4.92 -11.63
C VAL A 54 3.36 -3.90 -12.33
N LYS A 55 2.05 -4.18 -12.46
CA LYS A 55 1.09 -3.21 -13.01
C LYS A 55 0.97 -1.97 -12.13
N SER A 56 0.93 -2.13 -10.80
CA SER A 56 0.91 -1.01 -9.85
C SER A 56 2.18 -0.15 -9.95
N TYR A 57 3.36 -0.77 -10.09
CA TYR A 57 4.62 -0.05 -10.26
C TYR A 57 4.70 0.70 -11.58
N LYS A 58 4.22 0.10 -12.68
CA LYS A 58 4.16 0.80 -13.97
C LYS A 58 3.30 2.07 -13.87
N LEU A 59 2.15 1.98 -13.19
CA LEU A 59 1.31 3.15 -12.94
C LEU A 59 2.05 4.19 -12.07
N ALA A 60 2.71 3.77 -11.02
CA ALA A 60 3.49 4.67 -10.15
C ALA A 60 4.63 5.36 -10.91
N ILE A 61 5.30 4.66 -11.85
CA ILE A 61 6.35 5.25 -12.69
C ILE A 61 5.77 6.34 -13.60
N VAL A 62 4.62 6.10 -14.23
CA VAL A 62 3.95 7.10 -15.06
C VAL A 62 3.59 8.33 -14.23
N GLU A 63 2.96 8.13 -13.08
CA GLU A 63 2.59 9.20 -12.15
C GLU A 63 3.81 10.00 -11.67
N LEU A 64 4.91 9.33 -11.35
CA LEU A 64 6.16 9.99 -10.95
C LEU A 64 6.77 10.82 -12.09
N ASN A 65 6.80 10.31 -13.32
CA ASN A 65 7.33 11.04 -14.46
C ASN A 65 6.51 12.29 -14.76
N GLU A 66 5.19 12.19 -14.74
CA GLU A 66 4.30 13.35 -14.90
C GLU A 66 4.52 14.37 -13.77
N ARG A 67 4.68 13.90 -12.54
CA ARG A 67 4.94 14.76 -11.37
C ARG A 67 6.28 15.48 -11.48
N VAL A 68 7.35 14.80 -11.92
CA VAL A 68 8.67 15.42 -12.14
C VAL A 68 8.58 16.50 -13.21
N ALA A 69 7.97 16.22 -14.36
CA ALA A 69 7.81 17.20 -15.44
C ALA A 69 7.01 18.44 -14.97
N ARG A 70 5.98 18.22 -14.16
CA ARG A 70 5.19 19.31 -13.60
C ARG A 70 5.99 20.13 -12.58
N ILE A 71 6.76 19.50 -11.70
CA ILE A 71 7.64 20.18 -10.74
C ILE A 71 8.67 21.05 -11.47
N GLU A 72 9.26 20.56 -12.56
CA GLU A 72 10.21 21.36 -13.39
C GLU A 72 9.54 22.61 -13.95
N THR A 73 8.34 22.45 -14.52
CA THR A 73 7.56 23.57 -15.06
C THR A 73 7.21 24.59 -13.97
N GLU A 74 6.64 24.15 -12.86
CA GLU A 74 6.24 25.01 -11.76
C GLU A 74 7.45 25.67 -11.07
N THR A 75 8.62 25.01 -11.02
CA THR A 75 9.86 25.59 -10.55
C THR A 75 10.28 26.82 -11.38
N ASN A 76 10.15 26.75 -12.70
CA ASN A 76 10.46 27.88 -13.58
C ASN A 76 9.47 29.02 -13.37
N MET A 77 8.16 28.72 -13.28
CA MET A 77 7.12 29.71 -12.98
C MET A 77 7.36 30.39 -11.62
N LEU A 78 7.77 29.64 -10.60
CA LEU A 78 8.08 30.20 -9.27
C LEU A 78 9.32 31.09 -9.29
N ARG A 79 10.35 30.76 -10.09
CA ARG A 79 11.52 31.63 -10.26
C ARG A 79 11.15 32.98 -10.90
N GLU A 80 10.30 32.94 -11.91
CA GLU A 80 9.74 34.14 -12.53
C GLU A 80 8.89 34.94 -11.53
N ALA A 81 7.99 34.29 -10.80
CA ALA A 81 7.17 34.89 -9.77
C ALA A 81 8.01 35.58 -8.69
N ILE A 82 9.10 34.94 -8.22
CA ILE A 82 10.04 35.54 -7.24
C ILE A 82 10.72 36.76 -7.85
N SER A 83 11.14 36.71 -9.11
CA SER A 83 11.77 37.86 -9.78
C SER A 83 10.82 39.04 -9.90
N ASN A 84 9.58 38.83 -10.29
CA ASN A 84 8.55 39.86 -10.41
C ASN A 84 8.16 40.43 -9.04
N ALA A 85 7.90 39.56 -8.06
CA ALA A 85 7.52 39.98 -6.70
C ALA A 85 8.58 40.92 -6.05
N LYS A 86 9.87 40.73 -6.34
CA LYS A 86 10.93 41.62 -5.87
C LYS A 86 10.78 43.04 -6.35
N THR A 87 10.11 43.26 -7.49
CA THR A 87 9.89 44.62 -8.03
C THR A 87 8.73 45.34 -7.36
N PHE A 88 7.84 44.63 -6.65
CA PHE A 88 6.65 45.24 -6.01
C PHE A 88 6.95 46.01 -4.72
N GLY A 89 8.14 45.87 -4.19
CA GLY A 89 8.52 46.43 -2.90
C GLY A 89 8.18 45.52 -1.72
N LYS A 90 8.27 46.08 -0.49
CA LYS A 90 8.04 45.28 0.74
C LYS A 90 6.74 45.66 1.47
N ASP A 91 6.12 46.78 1.09
CA ASP A 91 4.90 47.26 1.73
C ASP A 91 3.69 46.84 0.86
N TYR A 92 2.92 45.88 1.33
CA TYR A 92 1.74 45.39 0.63
C TYR A 92 0.69 46.47 0.39
N MET A 93 0.53 47.40 1.35
CA MET A 93 -0.46 48.47 1.24
C MET A 93 -0.04 49.58 0.24
N ALA A 94 1.23 49.66 -0.10
CA ALA A 94 1.74 50.55 -1.14
C ALA A 94 1.71 49.92 -2.55
N MET A 95 1.38 48.65 -2.67
CA MET A 95 1.24 47.95 -3.95
C MET A 95 -0.05 48.37 -4.66
N THR A 96 -0.01 48.39 -5.98
CA THR A 96 -1.22 48.55 -6.80
C THR A 96 -2.12 47.30 -6.66
N GLU A 97 -3.42 47.46 -6.92
CA GLU A 97 -4.35 46.33 -6.92
C GLU A 97 -3.90 45.16 -7.85
N ALA A 98 -3.34 45.48 -9.00
CA ALA A 98 -2.79 44.52 -9.93
C ALA A 98 -1.63 43.74 -9.32
N GLN A 99 -0.70 44.40 -8.63
CA GLN A 99 0.42 43.76 -7.94
C GLN A 99 -0.03 42.89 -6.77
N GLN A 100 -1.03 43.35 -6.01
CA GLN A 100 -1.62 42.57 -4.91
C GLN A 100 -2.28 41.29 -5.43
N TYR A 101 -3.02 41.39 -6.55
CA TYR A 101 -3.65 40.23 -7.20
C TYR A 101 -2.62 39.24 -7.75
N GLU A 102 -1.58 39.76 -8.40
CA GLU A 102 -0.49 38.94 -8.94
C GLU A 102 0.28 38.23 -7.81
N LEU A 103 0.58 38.92 -6.71
CA LEU A 103 1.20 38.31 -5.52
C LEU A 103 0.33 37.19 -4.95
N GLY A 104 -0.99 37.36 -4.89
CA GLY A 104 -1.93 36.31 -4.47
C GLY A 104 -1.88 35.08 -5.38
N SER A 105 -1.75 35.28 -6.71
CA SER A 105 -1.61 34.19 -7.66
C SER A 105 -0.30 33.40 -7.46
N TYR A 106 0.79 34.09 -7.13
CA TYR A 106 2.08 33.46 -6.82
C TYR A 106 2.03 32.61 -5.54
N VAL A 107 1.31 33.09 -4.51
CA VAL A 107 1.07 32.30 -3.28
C VAL A 107 0.30 31.03 -3.60
N ASN A 108 -0.75 31.11 -4.43
CA ASN A 108 -1.51 29.94 -4.85
C ASN A 108 -0.67 28.96 -5.67
N LEU A 109 0.19 29.46 -6.57
CA LEU A 109 1.15 28.62 -7.30
C LEU A 109 2.10 27.90 -6.34
N MET A 110 2.65 28.58 -5.35
CA MET A 110 3.54 28.00 -4.34
C MET A 110 2.82 26.89 -3.54
N LEU A 111 1.57 27.12 -3.13
CA LEU A 111 0.78 26.14 -2.40
C LEU A 111 0.50 24.90 -3.24
N SER A 112 0.09 25.07 -4.50
CA SER A 112 -0.17 23.94 -5.40
C SER A 112 1.10 23.15 -5.70
N SER A 113 2.22 23.81 -5.94
CA SER A 113 3.52 23.17 -6.16
C SER A 113 4.00 22.36 -4.95
N THR A 114 3.75 22.86 -3.74
CA THR A 114 4.07 22.14 -2.51
C THR A 114 3.28 20.84 -2.39
N GLN A 115 2.02 20.84 -2.82
CA GLN A 115 1.18 19.63 -2.81
C GLN A 115 1.75 18.51 -3.71
N LEU A 116 2.42 18.83 -4.80
CA LEU A 116 3.08 17.83 -5.65
C LEU A 116 4.18 17.06 -4.90
N LEU A 117 4.82 17.69 -3.92
CA LEU A 117 5.89 17.07 -3.14
C LEU A 117 5.36 16.20 -1.99
N VAL A 118 4.19 16.55 -1.42
CA VAL A 118 3.68 15.90 -0.21
C VAL A 118 2.57 14.88 -0.49
N ASN A 119 1.88 14.99 -1.63
CA ASN A 119 0.83 14.04 -1.96
C ASN A 119 1.41 12.63 -2.24
N PRO A 120 0.80 11.59 -1.71
CA PRO A 120 1.28 10.23 -1.92
C PRO A 120 1.18 9.80 -3.40
N ILE A 121 2.03 8.88 -3.80
CA ILE A 121 1.98 8.23 -5.11
C ILE A 121 0.92 7.13 -5.07
N MET A 122 -0.16 7.28 -5.81
CA MET A 122 -1.33 6.39 -5.76
C MET A 122 -0.98 4.93 -6.07
N GLY A 123 -0.07 4.71 -7.04
CA GLY A 123 0.41 3.36 -7.38
C GLY A 123 1.22 2.67 -6.28
N LEU A 124 1.72 3.44 -5.29
CA LEU A 124 2.50 2.92 -4.15
C LEU A 124 1.70 2.82 -2.86
N LEU A 125 0.45 3.27 -2.83
CA LEU A 125 -0.38 3.15 -1.64
C LEU A 125 -0.74 1.67 -1.36
N PRO A 126 -0.77 1.26 -0.09
CA PRO A 126 -1.32 -0.03 0.28
C PRO A 126 -2.78 -0.11 -0.17
N LYS A 127 -3.21 -1.31 -0.56
CA LYS A 127 -4.59 -1.55 -1.02
C LYS A 127 -5.53 -1.85 0.15
N PHE A 128 -4.96 -2.23 1.28
CA PHE A 128 -5.64 -2.45 2.54
C PHE A 128 -4.77 -1.86 3.66
N ASP A 129 -5.25 -0.86 4.36
CA ASP A 129 -4.52 -0.14 5.40
C ASP A 129 -5.23 -0.26 6.76
N GLU A 130 -4.77 0.50 7.75
CA GLU A 130 -5.38 0.52 9.07
C GLU A 130 -6.81 1.04 9.06
N CYS A 131 -7.12 2.02 8.22
CA CYS A 131 -8.47 2.56 8.08
C CYS A 131 -9.43 1.49 7.54
N GLU A 132 -9.00 0.72 6.54
CA GLU A 132 -9.79 -0.39 6.01
C GLU A 132 -9.95 -1.52 7.04
N PHE A 133 -8.91 -1.80 7.82
CA PHE A 133 -9.00 -2.75 8.92
C PHE A 133 -9.99 -2.29 9.99
N ASP A 134 -9.96 -1.03 10.39
CA ASP A 134 -10.86 -0.50 11.41
C ASP A 134 -12.33 -0.50 10.94
N LYS A 135 -12.60 -0.24 9.66
CA LYS A 135 -13.93 -0.42 9.05
C LYS A 135 -14.40 -1.88 9.13
N TYR A 136 -13.53 -2.82 8.79
CA TYR A 136 -13.80 -4.25 8.93
C TYR A 136 -14.09 -4.62 10.39
N MET A 137 -13.31 -4.09 11.33
CA MET A 137 -13.52 -4.33 12.76
C MET A 137 -14.81 -3.75 13.31
N ALA A 138 -15.33 -2.69 12.72
CA ALA A 138 -16.63 -2.08 13.07
C ALA A 138 -17.83 -2.81 12.44
N TRP A 139 -17.58 -3.64 11.42
CA TRP A 139 -18.65 -4.37 10.73
C TRP A 139 -19.35 -5.37 11.66
N ALA A 140 -20.71 -5.30 11.71
CA ALA A 140 -21.51 -6.08 12.65
C ALA A 140 -21.54 -7.59 12.32
N ASP A 141 -21.57 -7.93 11.03
CA ASP A 141 -21.71 -9.31 10.56
C ASP A 141 -20.38 -10.10 10.50
N ARG A 142 -19.33 -9.51 11.00
CA ARG A 142 -18.01 -10.15 11.07
C ARG A 142 -18.04 -11.39 11.97
N LYS A 143 -17.52 -12.50 11.46
CA LYS A 143 -17.48 -13.79 12.17
C LYS A 143 -16.18 -13.97 12.96
N ALA A 144 -15.06 -13.40 12.46
CA ALA A 144 -13.78 -13.52 13.11
C ALA A 144 -13.78 -12.84 14.48
N GLU A 145 -13.10 -13.48 15.45
CA GLU A 145 -13.03 -12.98 16.82
C GLU A 145 -12.26 -11.66 16.91
N LYS A 146 -12.83 -10.68 17.59
CA LYS A 146 -12.33 -9.31 17.69
C LYS A 146 -10.96 -9.22 18.34
N THR A 147 -10.77 -9.99 19.42
CA THR A 147 -9.52 -10.03 20.18
C THR A 147 -8.39 -10.58 19.31
N MET A 148 -8.63 -11.71 18.65
CA MET A 148 -7.67 -12.31 17.73
C MET A 148 -7.30 -11.39 16.59
N CYS A 149 -8.28 -10.71 15.97
CA CYS A 149 -8.02 -9.76 14.90
C CYS A 149 -7.13 -8.59 15.37
N ASN A 150 -7.37 -8.05 16.56
CA ASN A 150 -6.57 -6.97 17.12
C ASN A 150 -5.15 -7.44 17.47
N ASP A 151 -5.00 -8.62 18.04
CA ASP A 151 -3.70 -9.18 18.40
C ASP A 151 -2.81 -9.41 17.16
N TYR A 152 -3.42 -9.73 16.02
CA TYR A 152 -2.73 -9.99 14.76
C TYR A 152 -2.98 -8.92 13.67
N LYS A 153 -3.43 -7.71 14.05
CA LYS A 153 -3.73 -6.60 13.13
C LYS A 153 -2.66 -6.39 12.05
N PRO A 154 -1.36 -6.24 12.38
CA PRO A 154 -0.32 -6.01 11.36
C PRO A 154 -0.18 -7.17 10.38
N LEU A 155 -0.34 -8.40 10.85
CA LEU A 155 -0.27 -9.59 10.00
C LEU A 155 -1.47 -9.66 9.06
N ILE A 156 -2.68 -9.43 9.57
CA ILE A 156 -3.92 -9.45 8.77
C ILE A 156 -3.84 -8.38 7.69
N ILE A 157 -3.47 -7.13 8.02
CA ILE A 157 -3.28 -6.05 7.03
C ILE A 157 -2.26 -6.45 5.96
N SER A 158 -1.14 -7.03 6.37
CA SER A 158 -0.09 -7.46 5.45
C SER A 158 -0.56 -8.56 4.50
N LEU A 159 -1.27 -9.55 5.01
CA LEU A 159 -1.83 -10.64 4.21
C LEU A 159 -2.97 -10.15 3.30
N CYS A 160 -3.80 -9.21 3.76
CA CYS A 160 -4.81 -8.55 2.91
C CYS A 160 -4.14 -7.84 1.72
N ASN A 161 -3.06 -7.09 1.92
CA ASN A 161 -2.33 -6.48 0.82
C ASN A 161 -1.74 -7.51 -0.14
N LEU A 162 -1.15 -8.59 0.41
CA LEU A 162 -0.57 -9.67 -0.41
C LEU A 162 -1.63 -10.34 -1.29
N LEU A 163 -2.80 -10.62 -0.74
CA LEU A 163 -3.86 -11.40 -1.41
C LEU A 163 -4.93 -10.52 -2.08
N TYR A 164 -4.78 -9.21 -2.04
CA TYR A 164 -5.73 -8.27 -2.64
C TYR A 164 -5.94 -8.54 -4.14
N LYS A 165 -7.20 -8.77 -4.52
CA LYS A 165 -7.61 -9.11 -5.90
C LYS A 165 -6.91 -10.34 -6.50
N ILE A 166 -6.47 -11.27 -5.67
CA ILE A 166 -5.97 -12.58 -6.12
C ILE A 166 -7.09 -13.60 -5.96
N GLY A 167 -7.55 -14.16 -7.07
CA GLY A 167 -8.55 -15.22 -7.07
C GLY A 167 -7.93 -16.53 -6.54
N LEU A 168 -8.41 -16.99 -5.37
CA LEU A 168 -7.96 -18.22 -4.73
C LEU A 168 -9.12 -19.17 -4.57
N ASP A 169 -8.92 -20.43 -4.95
CA ASP A 169 -9.82 -21.49 -4.53
C ASP A 169 -9.43 -22.09 -3.16
N ASP A 170 -10.24 -22.98 -2.63
CA ASP A 170 -10.03 -23.60 -1.32
C ASP A 170 -8.72 -24.39 -1.25
N LYS A 171 -8.28 -24.97 -2.36
CA LYS A 171 -7.01 -25.68 -2.41
C LYS A 171 -5.84 -24.70 -2.33
N ASP A 172 -5.91 -23.58 -3.05
CA ASP A 172 -4.89 -22.51 -3.00
C ASP A 172 -4.76 -21.94 -1.59
N LYS A 173 -5.89 -21.65 -0.93
CA LYS A 173 -5.92 -21.15 0.47
C LYS A 173 -5.23 -22.12 1.43
N LYS A 174 -5.56 -23.42 1.33
CA LYS A 174 -4.91 -24.46 2.16
C LYS A 174 -3.41 -24.57 1.90
N LEU A 175 -2.99 -24.44 0.65
CA LEU A 175 -1.58 -24.49 0.27
C LEU A 175 -0.83 -23.26 0.76
N LEU A 176 -1.42 -22.06 0.62
CA LEU A 176 -0.87 -20.80 1.13
C LEU A 176 -0.73 -20.84 2.66
N PHE A 177 -1.75 -21.26 3.38
CA PHE A 177 -1.68 -21.43 4.83
C PHE A 177 -0.50 -22.33 5.24
N LYS A 178 -0.34 -23.48 4.58
CA LYS A 178 0.79 -24.37 4.85
C LYS A 178 2.14 -23.73 4.51
N THR A 179 2.20 -22.96 3.43
CA THR A 179 3.40 -22.25 2.99
C THR A 179 3.81 -21.19 4.02
N PHE A 180 2.88 -20.33 4.43
CA PHE A 180 3.13 -19.30 5.44
C PHE A 180 3.52 -19.91 6.79
N ARG A 181 2.79 -20.92 7.25
CA ARG A 181 3.07 -21.60 8.54
C ARG A 181 4.42 -22.32 8.56
N LYS A 182 4.97 -22.70 7.42
CA LYS A 182 6.31 -23.29 7.31
C LYS A 182 7.41 -22.26 7.14
N ASN A 183 7.08 -21.03 6.78
CA ASN A 183 8.06 -19.97 6.54
C ASN A 183 8.53 -19.35 7.86
N LYS A 184 9.57 -19.95 8.44
CA LYS A 184 10.16 -19.48 9.70
C LYS A 184 10.65 -18.03 9.65
N LYS A 185 11.18 -17.57 8.49
CA LYS A 185 11.69 -16.21 8.33
C LYS A 185 10.55 -15.19 8.38
N MET A 186 9.44 -15.47 7.68
CA MET A 186 8.26 -14.63 7.70
C MET A 186 7.66 -14.55 9.11
N LEU A 187 7.44 -15.69 9.75
CA LEU A 187 6.87 -15.73 11.11
C LEU A 187 7.75 -15.01 12.11
N ALA A 188 9.08 -15.19 12.05
CA ALA A 188 10.01 -14.49 12.92
C ALA A 188 10.02 -12.97 12.68
N ALA A 189 9.94 -12.52 11.43
CA ALA A 189 9.84 -11.10 11.09
C ALA A 189 8.58 -10.45 11.64
N MET A 190 7.48 -11.20 11.70
CA MET A 190 6.19 -10.78 12.28
C MET A 190 6.11 -11.01 13.80
N ASN A 191 7.17 -11.54 14.42
CA ASN A 191 7.21 -11.92 15.84
C ASN A 191 6.10 -12.91 16.24
N ILE A 192 5.79 -13.85 15.36
CA ILE A 192 4.71 -14.85 15.52
C ILE A 192 5.31 -16.24 15.58
N LYS A 193 4.87 -17.04 16.56
CA LYS A 193 5.25 -18.46 16.64
C LYS A 193 4.38 -19.28 15.67
N LYS A 194 4.97 -20.37 15.16
CA LYS A 194 4.28 -21.26 14.22
C LYS A 194 2.93 -21.77 14.75
N LYS A 195 2.79 -21.97 16.06
CA LYS A 195 1.53 -22.42 16.70
C LYS A 195 0.44 -21.34 16.72
N GLU A 196 0.84 -20.08 16.71
CA GLU A 196 -0.04 -18.91 16.74
C GLU A 196 -0.62 -18.59 15.37
N PHE A 197 0.06 -19.00 14.28
CA PHE A 197 -0.45 -18.85 12.93
C PHE A 197 -1.52 -19.91 12.65
N SER A 198 -2.78 -19.58 12.93
CA SER A 198 -3.96 -20.44 12.80
C SER A 198 -4.72 -20.23 11.49
N THR A 199 -5.65 -21.11 11.20
CA THR A 199 -6.61 -20.94 10.09
C THR A 199 -7.48 -19.72 10.29
N ASP A 200 -7.84 -19.37 11.54
CA ASP A 200 -8.70 -18.23 11.86
C ASP A 200 -8.12 -16.90 11.37
N ILE A 201 -6.77 -16.77 11.36
CA ILE A 201 -6.10 -15.61 10.76
C ILE A 201 -6.35 -15.54 9.26
N MET A 202 -6.28 -16.67 8.55
CA MET A 202 -6.56 -16.70 7.11
C MET A 202 -8.03 -16.46 6.81
N ASP A 203 -8.92 -16.98 7.65
CA ASP A 203 -10.37 -16.75 7.55
C ASP A 203 -10.69 -15.26 7.79
N ALA A 204 -10.04 -14.62 8.77
CA ALA A 204 -10.16 -13.18 8.99
C ALA A 204 -9.67 -12.34 7.81
N VAL A 205 -8.56 -12.75 7.16
CA VAL A 205 -8.04 -12.09 5.95
C VAL A 205 -9.04 -12.19 4.80
N GLU A 206 -9.62 -13.37 4.59
CA GLU A 206 -10.63 -13.57 3.54
C GLU A 206 -11.89 -12.74 3.79
N GLU A 207 -12.37 -12.75 5.02
CA GLU A 207 -13.54 -11.99 5.44
C GLU A 207 -13.33 -10.47 5.29
N ALA A 208 -12.16 -9.97 5.72
CA ALA A 208 -11.79 -8.56 5.60
C ALA A 208 -11.70 -8.11 4.13
N LEU A 209 -11.13 -8.94 3.26
CA LEU A 209 -11.07 -8.66 1.81
C LEU A 209 -12.44 -8.68 1.17
N SER A 210 -13.29 -9.65 1.51
CA SER A 210 -14.66 -9.73 1.00
C SER A 210 -15.46 -8.49 1.37
N TYR A 211 -15.40 -8.07 2.63
CA TYR A 211 -16.01 -6.83 3.10
C TYR A 211 -15.51 -5.59 2.35
N ASN A 212 -14.19 -5.48 2.16
CA ASN A 212 -13.59 -4.37 1.42
C ASN A 212 -14.08 -4.31 -0.04
N TYR A 213 -14.21 -5.44 -0.72
CA TYR A 213 -14.71 -5.52 -2.10
C TYR A 213 -16.19 -5.13 -2.19
N GLU A 214 -17.01 -5.53 -1.23
CA GLU A 214 -18.42 -5.14 -1.16
C GLU A 214 -18.58 -3.63 -1.00
N LEU A 215 -17.82 -3.01 -0.10
CA LEU A 215 -17.80 -1.55 0.08
C LEU A 215 -17.38 -0.82 -1.20
N GLN A 216 -16.34 -1.28 -1.88
CA GLN A 216 -15.89 -0.68 -3.13
C GLN A 216 -16.96 -0.79 -4.22
N SER A 217 -17.64 -1.93 -4.31
CA SER A 217 -18.74 -2.15 -5.24
C SER A 217 -19.93 -1.22 -4.98
N LEU A 218 -20.27 -0.98 -3.72
CA LEU A 218 -21.35 -0.06 -3.32
C LEU A 218 -20.99 1.40 -3.66
N ASN A 219 -19.73 1.80 -3.43
CA ASN A 219 -19.27 3.15 -3.73
C ASN A 219 -19.17 3.43 -5.24
N ALA A 220 -18.88 2.42 -6.04
CA ALA A 220 -18.82 2.55 -7.50
C ALA A 220 -20.21 2.68 -8.17
N LYS A 221 -21.29 2.35 -7.46
CA LYS A 221 -22.69 2.45 -7.95
C LYS A 221 -23.37 3.76 -7.56
N ARG A 222 -22.74 4.59 -6.75
CA ARG A 222 -23.18 5.94 -6.38
C ARG A 222 -22.54 7.00 -7.25
#